data_868d1885c7ad5358b1c6075d1ef74ecc
#
_entry.id   868d1885c7ad5358b1c6075d1ef74ecc
#
_cell.length_a   1.000
_cell.length_b   1.000
_cell.length_c   1.000
_cell.angle_alpha   90.00
_cell.angle_beta   90.00
_cell.angle_gamma   90.00
#
_symmetry.space_group_name_H-M   'P 1'
#
loop_
_entity.id
_entity.type
_entity.pdbx_description
1 polymer ?
#
loop_
_entity_poly.entity_id
_entity_poly.type
_entity_poly.pdbx_seq_one_letter_code
_entity_poly.pdbx_strand_id
1 'polypeptide(L)'
;LVRSKKREELLTSLFPTMAFPNPEHRLPKHSRPYFRRVHYNWLLPLIAALIYFFPPYGWLSVLLIPLHFAHSAWRHHSASFQVVDKQVILRHRGLLSLYTMYTTRRRVQSSTIRQSIFQERGNVGTLMLKIKSGSWQAEGRVPHMDIADARHIFYQTTPEKK
;
A
#
# COMPACT_ATOMS: atom_id res chain seq x y z
N LEU A 1 9.66 -5.43 -18.33
CA LEU A 1 8.31 -5.64 -17.80
C LEU A 1 7.88 -7.08 -18.11
N VAL A 2 8.08 -8.01 -17.16
CA VAL A 2 7.66 -9.40 -17.31
C VAL A 2 6.13 -9.43 -17.25
N ARG A 3 5.47 -10.03 -18.25
CA ARG A 3 4.01 -10.24 -18.25
C ARG A 3 3.61 -11.03 -17.00
N SER A 4 2.49 -10.68 -16.37
CA SER A 4 2.06 -11.22 -15.07
C SER A 4 2.06 -12.77 -15.01
N LYS A 5 1.63 -13.44 -16.08
CA LYS A 5 1.65 -14.91 -16.19
C LYS A 5 3.07 -15.50 -16.12
N LYS A 6 4.04 -14.95 -16.87
CA LYS A 6 5.45 -15.41 -16.80
C LYS A 6 6.07 -15.20 -15.42
N ARG A 7 5.65 -14.16 -14.69
CA ARG A 7 6.12 -13.91 -13.34
C ARG A 7 5.64 -14.98 -12.35
N GLU A 8 4.37 -15.38 -12.44
CA GLU A 8 3.80 -16.43 -11.60
C GLU A 8 4.47 -17.78 -11.86
N GLU A 9 4.68 -18.14 -13.13
CA GLU A 9 5.40 -19.37 -13.52
C GLU A 9 6.84 -19.39 -12.95
N LEU A 10 7.58 -18.29 -13.09
CA LEU A 10 8.94 -18.18 -12.56
C LEU A 10 8.97 -18.24 -11.03
N LEU A 11 8.04 -17.57 -10.35
CA LEU A 11 7.98 -17.62 -8.90
C LEU A 11 7.61 -19.01 -8.38
N THR A 12 6.68 -19.70 -9.03
CA THR A 12 6.30 -21.06 -8.67
C THR A 12 7.44 -22.06 -8.89
N SER A 13 8.22 -21.88 -9.96
CA SER A 13 9.38 -22.74 -10.21
C SER A 13 10.53 -22.53 -9.22
N LEU A 14 10.72 -21.28 -8.77
CA LEU A 14 11.78 -20.95 -7.80
C LEU A 14 11.40 -21.26 -6.34
N PHE A 15 10.11 -21.21 -6.02
CA PHE A 15 9.60 -21.40 -4.66
C PHE A 15 8.38 -22.33 -4.65
N PRO A 16 8.55 -23.64 -4.86
CA PRO A 16 7.44 -24.59 -4.98
C PRO A 16 6.61 -24.72 -3.68
N THR A 17 7.16 -24.31 -2.55
CA THR A 17 6.48 -24.36 -1.24
C THR A 17 5.64 -23.12 -0.93
N MET A 18 5.66 -22.10 -1.79
CA MET A 18 4.89 -20.87 -1.61
C MET A 18 3.79 -20.76 -2.66
N ALA A 19 2.58 -20.44 -2.22
CA ALA A 19 1.51 -20.02 -3.12
C ALA A 19 1.68 -18.53 -3.45
N PHE A 20 1.43 -18.16 -4.70
CA PHE A 20 1.49 -16.76 -5.17
C PHE A 20 0.12 -16.27 -5.68
N PRO A 21 -0.99 -16.44 -4.92
CA PRO A 21 -2.28 -15.96 -5.33
C PRO A 21 -2.29 -14.43 -5.41
N ASN A 22 -3.13 -13.90 -6.27
CA ASN A 22 -3.42 -12.48 -6.24
C ASN A 22 -4.28 -12.17 -5.01
N PRO A 23 -3.91 -11.21 -4.15
CA PRO A 23 -4.67 -10.93 -2.95
C PRO A 23 -6.08 -10.43 -3.29
N GLU A 24 -7.09 -11.09 -2.72
CA GLU A 24 -8.49 -10.88 -3.03
C GLU A 24 -9.14 -9.82 -2.14
N HIS A 25 -8.68 -9.69 -0.89
CA HIS A 25 -9.23 -8.72 0.05
C HIS A 25 -8.81 -7.31 -0.32
N ARG A 26 -9.79 -6.55 -0.82
CA ARG A 26 -9.61 -5.13 -1.18
C ARG A 26 -9.90 -4.25 0.02
N LEU A 27 -9.31 -3.06 0.01
CA LEU A 27 -9.60 -2.07 1.03
C LEU A 27 -11.07 -1.59 0.96
N PRO A 28 -11.65 -1.25 2.12
CA PRO A 28 -13.02 -0.77 2.20
C PRO A 28 -13.19 0.57 1.50
N LYS A 29 -14.40 0.85 1.03
CA LYS A 29 -14.72 2.09 0.28
C LYS A 29 -14.51 3.35 1.13
N HIS A 30 -14.70 3.29 2.44
CA HIS A 30 -14.52 4.43 3.35
C HIS A 30 -13.05 4.86 3.50
N SER A 31 -12.09 4.04 3.08
CA SER A 31 -10.67 4.40 3.09
C SER A 31 -10.25 5.32 1.93
N ARG A 32 -11.07 5.45 0.87
CA ARG A 32 -10.77 6.27 -0.32
C ARG A 32 -10.36 7.72 -0.02
N PRO A 33 -11.07 8.47 0.85
CA PRO A 33 -10.73 9.88 1.10
C PRO A 33 -9.33 10.05 1.70
N TYR A 34 -8.81 9.05 2.42
CA TYR A 34 -7.48 9.10 3.02
C TYR A 34 -6.36 9.02 1.99
N PHE A 35 -6.55 8.28 0.91
CA PHE A 35 -5.62 8.27 -0.22
C PHE A 35 -5.53 9.61 -0.95
N ARG A 36 -6.59 10.41 -0.92
CA ARG A 36 -6.62 11.74 -1.54
C ARG A 36 -5.95 12.79 -0.67
N ARG A 37 -6.19 12.79 0.65
CA ARG A 37 -5.76 13.85 1.59
C ARG A 37 -4.26 14.07 1.66
N VAL A 38 -3.46 13.01 1.53
CA VAL A 38 -2.01 13.07 1.77
C VAL A 38 -1.28 14.07 0.86
N HIS A 39 -1.82 14.37 -0.31
CA HIS A 39 -1.11 15.19 -1.30
C HIS A 39 -1.73 16.57 -1.53
N TYR A 40 -2.89 16.86 -0.98
CA TYR A 40 -3.50 18.19 -1.17
C TYR A 40 -2.66 19.33 -0.62
N ASN A 41 -2.01 19.12 0.51
CA ASN A 41 -1.20 20.16 1.17
C ASN A 41 -0.03 20.66 0.30
N TRP A 42 0.44 19.82 -0.61
CA TRP A 42 1.52 20.16 -1.54
C TRP A 42 1.03 20.55 -2.93
N LEU A 43 -0.08 19.96 -3.36
CA LEU A 43 -0.61 20.14 -4.70
C LEU A 43 -1.17 21.55 -4.90
N LEU A 44 -1.94 22.06 -3.94
CA LEU A 44 -2.55 23.40 -4.05
C LEU A 44 -1.51 24.52 -4.09
N PRO A 45 -0.52 24.60 -3.18
CA PRO A 45 0.51 25.63 -3.27
C PRO A 45 1.38 25.48 -4.53
N LEU A 46 1.63 24.25 -5.00
CA LEU A 46 2.33 24.02 -6.26
C LEU A 46 1.57 24.60 -7.45
N ILE A 47 0.25 24.34 -7.55
CA ILE A 47 -0.59 24.89 -8.61
C ILE A 47 -0.61 26.41 -8.55
N ALA A 48 -0.78 27.01 -7.36
CA ALA A 48 -0.76 28.44 -7.18
C ALA A 48 0.58 29.06 -7.62
N ALA A 49 1.70 28.43 -7.25
CA ALA A 49 3.02 28.87 -7.68
C ALA A 49 3.19 28.79 -9.20
N LEU A 50 2.74 27.71 -9.84
CA LEU A 50 2.83 27.55 -11.29
C LEU A 50 1.99 28.60 -12.03
N ILE A 51 0.80 28.95 -11.54
CA ILE A 51 -0.02 30.01 -12.12
C ILE A 51 0.65 31.36 -11.98
N TYR A 52 1.28 31.63 -10.83
CA TYR A 52 1.95 32.90 -10.57
C TYR A 52 3.23 33.10 -11.38
N PHE A 53 4.08 32.06 -11.45
CA PHE A 53 5.40 32.20 -12.09
C PHE A 53 5.40 31.96 -13.59
N PHE A 54 4.39 31.32 -14.18
CA PHE A 54 4.34 30.94 -15.58
C PHE A 54 3.03 31.38 -16.28
N PRO A 55 2.64 32.65 -16.24
CA PRO A 55 1.53 33.13 -17.07
C PRO A 55 1.99 33.15 -18.57
N PRO A 56 1.16 32.72 -19.54
CA PRO A 56 -0.22 32.24 -19.46
C PRO A 56 -0.37 30.71 -19.26
N TYR A 57 0.72 29.96 -19.28
CA TYR A 57 0.69 28.47 -19.30
C TYR A 57 0.40 27.85 -17.92
N GLY A 58 0.55 28.62 -16.84
CA GLY A 58 0.33 28.13 -15.47
C GLY A 58 -1.06 27.56 -15.23
N TRP A 59 -2.07 28.00 -15.97
CA TRP A 59 -3.42 27.44 -15.89
C TRP A 59 -3.53 25.96 -16.22
N LEU A 60 -2.60 25.43 -17.05
CA LEU A 60 -2.53 24.00 -17.34
C LEU A 60 -2.26 23.15 -16.09
N SER A 61 -1.66 23.75 -15.06
CA SER A 61 -1.42 23.06 -13.79
C SER A 61 -2.71 22.63 -13.07
N VAL A 62 -3.85 23.25 -13.37
CA VAL A 62 -5.16 22.85 -12.85
C VAL A 62 -5.52 21.43 -13.26
N LEU A 63 -5.01 20.93 -14.40
CA LEU A 63 -5.18 19.55 -14.84
C LEU A 63 -4.51 18.53 -13.90
N LEU A 64 -3.59 18.95 -13.04
CA LEU A 64 -3.02 18.09 -12.00
C LEU A 64 -4.06 17.64 -10.98
N ILE A 65 -5.14 18.41 -10.78
CA ILE A 65 -6.21 18.05 -9.85
C ILE A 65 -6.92 16.77 -10.28
N PRO A 66 -7.56 16.69 -11.47
CA PRO A 66 -8.21 15.45 -11.89
C PRO A 66 -7.21 14.28 -12.05
N LEU A 67 -5.98 14.55 -12.48
CA LEU A 67 -4.92 13.55 -12.57
C LEU A 67 -4.60 12.96 -11.18
N HIS A 68 -4.50 13.82 -10.16
CA HIS A 68 -4.30 13.39 -8.78
C HIS A 68 -5.48 12.52 -8.27
N PHE A 69 -6.71 12.90 -8.59
CA PHE A 69 -7.88 12.09 -8.21
C PHE A 69 -7.85 10.71 -8.87
N ALA A 70 -7.57 10.65 -10.16
CA ALA A 70 -7.45 9.40 -10.90
C ALA A 70 -6.33 8.51 -10.32
N HIS A 71 -5.16 9.09 -10.05
CA HIS A 71 -4.04 8.39 -9.44
C HIS A 71 -4.36 7.86 -8.03
N SER A 72 -5.02 8.67 -7.20
CA SER A 72 -5.46 8.27 -5.87
C SER A 72 -6.46 7.11 -5.90
N ALA A 73 -7.44 7.16 -6.81
CA ALA A 73 -8.38 6.08 -7.02
C ALA A 73 -7.68 4.79 -7.48
N TRP A 74 -6.70 4.91 -8.37
CA TRP A 74 -5.89 3.79 -8.84
C TRP A 74 -5.06 3.15 -7.72
N ARG A 75 -4.44 3.97 -6.86
CA ARG A 75 -3.73 3.48 -5.66
C ARG A 75 -4.65 2.71 -4.72
N HIS A 76 -5.83 3.26 -4.41
CA HIS A 76 -6.83 2.59 -3.58
C HIS A 76 -7.26 1.25 -4.18
N HIS A 77 -7.57 1.22 -5.48
CA HIS A 77 -8.01 0.00 -6.17
C HIS A 77 -6.93 -1.07 -6.23
N SER A 78 -5.66 -0.66 -6.27
CA SER A 78 -4.51 -1.58 -6.34
C SER A 78 -4.06 -2.11 -4.98
N ALA A 79 -4.49 -1.46 -3.89
CA ALA A 79 -4.12 -1.88 -2.55
C ALA A 79 -5.02 -3.04 -2.10
N SER A 80 -4.38 -4.13 -1.67
CA SER A 80 -5.06 -5.35 -1.25
C SER A 80 -4.17 -6.15 -0.32
N PHE A 81 -4.77 -7.04 0.43
CA PHE A 81 -4.08 -7.94 1.33
C PHE A 81 -4.74 -9.31 1.33
N GLN A 82 -4.02 -10.31 1.78
CA GLN A 82 -4.56 -11.64 2.00
C GLN A 82 -3.71 -12.37 3.02
N VAL A 83 -4.37 -13.15 3.85
CA VAL A 83 -3.72 -14.10 4.76
C VAL A 83 -4.22 -15.48 4.38
N VAL A 84 -3.29 -16.34 3.99
CA VAL A 84 -3.58 -17.73 3.63
C VAL A 84 -2.70 -18.60 4.51
N ASP A 85 -3.30 -19.36 5.42
CA ASP A 85 -2.62 -20.22 6.39
C ASP A 85 -1.50 -19.49 7.16
N LYS A 86 -0.26 -19.77 6.79
CA LYS A 86 0.95 -19.18 7.40
C LYS A 86 1.58 -18.09 6.56
N GLN A 87 0.98 -17.73 5.38
CA GLN A 87 1.48 -16.73 4.48
C GLN A 87 0.67 -15.43 4.60
N VAL A 88 1.37 -14.31 4.52
CA VAL A 88 0.79 -12.97 4.47
C VAL A 88 1.21 -12.31 3.18
N ILE A 89 0.23 -11.83 2.43
CA ILE A 89 0.42 -11.17 1.15
C ILE A 89 -0.07 -9.74 1.31
N LEU A 90 0.84 -8.79 1.08
CA LEU A 90 0.53 -7.37 1.11
C LEU A 90 0.81 -6.76 -0.25
N ARG A 91 -0.15 -6.02 -0.78
CA ARG A 91 -0.01 -5.32 -2.05
C ARG A 91 -0.35 -3.85 -1.87
N HIS A 92 0.52 -3.01 -2.33
CA HIS A 92 0.25 -1.57 -2.40
C HIS A 92 0.91 -0.98 -3.65
N ARG A 93 0.40 0.17 -4.08
CA ARG A 93 0.96 0.93 -5.17
C ARG A 93 1.70 2.15 -4.63
N GLY A 94 2.95 2.31 -5.05
CA GLY A 94 3.70 3.55 -4.92
C GLY A 94 3.22 4.59 -5.94
N LEU A 95 4.11 5.43 -6.43
CA LEU A 95 3.76 6.43 -7.43
C LEU A 95 3.40 5.76 -8.77
N LEU A 96 4.31 4.98 -9.33
CA LEU A 96 4.15 4.26 -10.60
C LEU A 96 4.27 2.75 -10.45
N SER A 97 4.91 2.27 -9.40
CA SER A 97 5.24 0.86 -9.19
C SER A 97 4.22 0.15 -8.31
N LEU A 98 3.90 -1.08 -8.64
CA LEU A 98 3.09 -1.98 -7.82
C LEU A 98 4.02 -2.88 -7.02
N TYR A 99 3.93 -2.80 -5.71
CA TYR A 99 4.69 -3.63 -4.78
C TYR A 99 3.80 -4.73 -4.24
N THR A 100 4.25 -5.97 -4.36
CA THR A 100 3.59 -7.11 -3.73
C THR A 100 4.61 -7.84 -2.88
N MET A 101 4.36 -7.95 -1.60
CA MET A 101 5.20 -8.68 -0.66
C MET A 101 4.52 -9.99 -0.29
N TYR A 102 5.20 -11.10 -0.53
CA TYR A 102 4.82 -12.44 -0.08
C TYR A 102 5.73 -12.82 1.08
N THR A 103 5.17 -13.07 2.22
CA THR A 103 5.96 -13.47 3.41
C THR A 103 5.25 -14.54 4.22
N THR A 104 6.03 -15.30 4.98
CA THR A 104 5.50 -16.23 5.98
C THR A 104 5.55 -15.59 7.37
N ARG A 105 4.63 -15.95 8.26
CA ARG A 105 4.61 -15.45 9.64
C ARG A 105 5.96 -15.57 10.35
N ARG A 106 6.67 -16.69 10.13
CA ARG A 106 7.97 -16.95 10.76
C ARG A 106 9.06 -15.96 10.36
N ARG A 107 8.94 -15.29 9.20
CA ARG A 107 9.91 -14.32 8.70
C ARG A 107 9.60 -12.88 9.12
N VAL A 108 8.44 -12.64 9.70
CA VAL A 108 8.06 -11.32 10.21
C VAL A 108 8.83 -11.05 11.49
N GLN A 109 9.64 -10.00 11.49
CA GLN A 109 10.40 -9.56 12.64
C GLN A 109 9.63 -8.56 13.49
N SER A 110 8.87 -7.70 12.83
CA SER A 110 8.11 -6.65 13.48
C SER A 110 6.84 -6.35 12.69
N SER A 111 5.74 -6.25 13.40
CA SER A 111 4.47 -5.75 12.93
C SER A 111 4.21 -4.41 13.61
N THR A 112 3.76 -3.42 12.86
CA THR A 112 3.44 -2.10 13.40
C THR A 112 2.18 -1.58 12.75
N ILE A 113 1.24 -1.10 13.57
CA ILE A 113 0.08 -0.36 13.09
C ILE A 113 0.32 1.10 13.41
N ARG A 114 0.30 1.95 12.38
CA ARG A 114 0.35 3.41 12.55
C ARG A 114 -0.99 3.99 12.20
N GLN A 115 -1.47 4.86 13.07
CA GLN A 115 -2.73 5.55 12.91
C GLN A 115 -2.55 7.03 13.23
N SER A 116 -2.94 7.90 12.32
CA SER A 116 -2.98 9.34 12.58
C SER A 116 -4.35 9.72 13.16
N ILE A 117 -4.46 10.88 13.80
CA ILE A 117 -5.71 11.39 14.37
C ILE A 117 -6.86 11.40 13.33
N PHE A 118 -6.53 11.71 12.07
CA PHE A 118 -7.51 11.67 10.98
C PHE A 118 -7.92 10.25 10.59
N GLN A 119 -6.98 9.30 10.65
CA GLN A 119 -7.24 7.90 10.36
C GLN A 119 -8.06 7.24 11.46
N GLU A 120 -7.85 7.65 12.71
CA GLU A 120 -8.60 7.18 13.87
C GLU A 120 -10.08 7.49 13.72
N ARG A 121 -10.44 8.71 13.34
CA ARG A 121 -11.83 9.12 13.09
C ARG A 121 -12.54 8.30 12.01
N GLY A 122 -11.80 7.70 11.11
CA GLY A 122 -12.32 6.87 10.03
C GLY A 122 -12.08 5.38 10.22
N ASN A 123 -11.66 4.94 11.40
CA ASN A 123 -11.36 3.54 11.70
C ASN A 123 -10.41 2.88 10.69
N VAL A 124 -9.44 3.64 10.16
CA VAL A 124 -8.42 3.13 9.24
C VAL A 124 -7.02 3.31 9.82
N GLY A 125 -6.12 2.41 9.46
CA GLY A 125 -4.73 2.45 9.89
C GLY A 125 -3.78 2.00 8.79
N THR A 126 -2.50 2.21 8.99
CA THR A 126 -1.46 1.71 8.09
C THR A 126 -0.74 0.55 8.75
N LEU A 127 -0.90 -0.63 8.20
CA LEU A 127 -0.16 -1.82 8.62
C LEU A 127 1.21 -1.83 7.94
N MET A 128 2.24 -2.04 8.73
CA MET A 128 3.64 -2.16 8.28
C MET A 128 4.22 -3.46 8.84
N LEU A 129 4.76 -4.30 7.96
CA LEU A 129 5.47 -5.53 8.32
C LEU A 129 6.93 -5.39 7.89
N LYS A 130 7.85 -5.65 8.82
CA LYS A 130 9.27 -5.76 8.53
C LYS A 130 9.67 -7.22 8.55
N ILE A 131 10.37 -7.63 7.51
CA ILE A 131 10.88 -9.00 7.35
C ILE A 131 12.38 -9.01 7.22
N LYS A 132 13.01 -10.07 7.71
CA LYS A 132 14.43 -10.32 7.46
C LYS A 132 14.56 -10.96 6.08
N SER A 133 15.32 -10.33 5.22
CA SER A 133 15.66 -10.83 3.89
C SER A 133 17.17 -10.81 3.71
N GLY A 134 17.83 -11.87 4.17
CA GLY A 134 19.31 -11.95 4.17
C GLY A 134 19.93 -10.83 5.01
N SER A 135 20.82 -10.04 4.39
CA SER A 135 21.46 -8.87 4.99
C SER A 135 20.58 -7.63 5.02
N TRP A 136 19.45 -7.63 4.34
CA TRP A 136 18.58 -6.46 4.17
C TRP A 136 17.24 -6.67 4.90
N GLN A 137 16.69 -5.56 5.38
CA GLN A 137 15.32 -5.54 5.89
C GLN A 137 14.40 -5.13 4.75
N ALA A 138 13.42 -5.97 4.43
CA ALA A 138 12.34 -5.59 3.53
C ALA A 138 11.12 -5.16 4.34
N GLU A 139 10.47 -4.09 3.89
CA GLU A 139 9.28 -3.54 4.51
C GLU A 139 8.10 -3.64 3.53
N GLY A 140 7.03 -4.28 3.97
CA GLY A 140 5.74 -4.28 3.29
C GLY A 140 4.76 -3.42 4.06
N ARG A 141 3.96 -2.63 3.35
CA ARG A 141 2.94 -1.79 3.98
C ARG A 141 1.63 -1.83 3.21
N VAL A 142 0.53 -1.74 3.92
CA VAL A 142 -0.79 -1.46 3.34
C VAL A 142 -1.33 -0.21 4.01
N PRO A 143 -1.41 0.90 3.29
CA PRO A 143 -1.92 2.16 3.83
C PRO A 143 -3.44 2.15 3.90
N HIS A 144 -3.99 2.82 4.92
CA HIS A 144 -5.43 3.07 5.09
C HIS A 144 -6.30 1.81 5.04
N MET A 145 -5.82 0.71 5.61
CA MET A 145 -6.55 -0.52 5.85
C MET A 145 -7.56 -0.32 6.98
N ASP A 146 -8.65 -1.08 6.99
CA ASP A 146 -9.54 -1.13 8.15
C ASP A 146 -8.76 -1.52 9.41
N ILE A 147 -9.05 -0.85 10.52
CA ILE A 147 -8.30 -1.08 11.76
C ILE A 147 -8.55 -2.48 12.33
N ALA A 148 -9.74 -3.05 12.11
CA ALA A 148 -10.06 -4.41 12.54
C ALA A 148 -9.23 -5.44 11.77
N ASP A 149 -9.14 -5.30 10.44
CA ASP A 149 -8.32 -6.15 9.59
C ASP A 149 -6.83 -6.00 9.92
N ALA A 150 -6.38 -4.75 10.13
CA ALA A 150 -4.99 -4.47 10.50
C ALA A 150 -4.62 -5.13 11.85
N ARG A 151 -5.51 -5.05 12.85
CA ARG A 151 -5.32 -5.72 14.15
C ARG A 151 -5.33 -7.24 14.02
N HIS A 152 -6.23 -7.79 13.23
CA HIS A 152 -6.28 -9.23 12.99
C HIS A 152 -4.95 -9.75 12.42
N ILE A 153 -4.41 -9.09 11.39
CA ILE A 153 -3.10 -9.46 10.82
C ILE A 153 -1.98 -9.22 11.83
N PHE A 154 -2.03 -8.12 12.56
CA PHE A 154 -1.04 -7.80 13.59
C PHE A 154 -0.93 -8.91 14.65
N TYR A 155 -2.04 -9.33 15.24
CA TYR A 155 -2.04 -10.41 16.23
C TYR A 155 -1.58 -11.75 15.64
N GLN A 156 -1.90 -11.99 14.39
CA GLN A 156 -1.45 -13.21 13.71
C GLN A 156 0.04 -13.20 13.35
N THR A 157 0.64 -12.04 13.15
CA THR A 157 2.03 -11.92 12.69
C THR A 157 3.01 -11.50 13.78
N THR A 158 2.51 -11.04 14.93
CA THR A 158 3.37 -10.71 16.07
C THR A 158 3.99 -12.01 16.62
N PRO A 159 5.32 -12.10 16.67
CA PRO A 159 5.97 -13.26 17.28
C PRO A 159 5.58 -13.33 18.76
N GLU A 160 5.11 -14.49 19.22
CA GLU A 160 4.96 -14.74 20.65
C GLU A 160 6.31 -14.49 21.33
N LYS A 161 6.34 -13.52 22.24
CA LYS A 161 7.49 -13.37 23.13
C LYS A 161 7.59 -14.64 23.98
N LYS A 162 8.56 -15.50 23.64
CA LYS A 162 9.04 -16.52 24.56
C LYS A 162 9.83 -15.86 25.68
#